data_55a887d7d6ac73c5604c7caa423bb67c
#
_entry.id   55a887d7d6ac73c5604c7caa423bb67c
#
_cell.length_a   1.000
_cell.length_b   1.000
_cell.length_c   1.000
_cell.angle_alpha   90.00
_cell.angle_beta   90.00
_cell.angle_gamma   90.00
#
_symmetry.space_group_name_H-M   'P 1'
#
loop_
_entity.id
_entity.type
_entity.pdbx_description
1 polymer ?
#
loop_
_entity_poly.entity_id
_entity_poly.type
_entity_poly.pdbx_seq_one_letter_code
_entity_poly.pdbx_strand_id
1 'polypeptide(L)'
;MTPFLKIITEYCAQYVKDQNLIELASEDMPLYARRMWGYFQAGIPYFTIPVEMQNYLLGTEENPNITLPKYDSVIKTVIAELTQDTVVDLGPDFIGYELFCCRVRNTDDFGNIYYTAAPNVEYDSAAGTITIHATAEAPVSQGTQYEIDFYTDGSFSHTLDAEQMKILGYCFQVVWQTNFNNDYISNVPMIEDRSFTVQNKANKMNADTARLREVRNQLYDEMRRYEQNLFYKKTFPQGLNIL
;
A
#
# COMPACT_ATOMS: atom_id res chain seq x y z
N MET A 1 9.42 -0.68 15.01
CA MET A 1 8.97 -1.04 13.65
C MET A 1 7.70 -0.29 13.33
N THR A 2 7.63 0.35 12.17
CA THR A 2 6.46 1.12 11.74
C THR A 2 5.90 0.53 10.44
N PRO A 3 4.69 -0.07 10.45
CA PRO A 3 4.07 -0.63 9.25
C PRO A 3 3.74 0.45 8.23
N PHE A 4 3.90 0.14 6.94
CA PHE A 4 3.53 1.08 5.88
C PHE A 4 2.02 1.30 5.80
N LEU A 5 1.24 0.26 6.04
CA LEU A 5 -0.21 0.34 6.08
C LEU A 5 -0.67 1.46 7.01
N LYS A 6 -0.08 1.57 8.21
CA LYS A 6 -0.38 2.64 9.16
C LYS A 6 -0.15 4.03 8.56
N ILE A 7 0.99 4.24 7.88
CA ILE A 7 1.29 5.56 7.30
C ILE A 7 0.36 5.86 6.12
N ILE A 8 0.09 4.85 5.28
CA ILE A 8 -0.79 5.00 4.13
C ILE A 8 -2.21 5.36 4.57
N THR A 9 -2.73 4.69 5.60
CA THR A 9 -4.11 4.91 6.06
C THR A 9 -4.28 6.17 6.88
N GLU A 10 -3.36 6.46 7.79
CA GLU A 10 -3.50 7.60 8.72
C GLU A 10 -2.99 8.92 8.15
N TYR A 11 -1.96 8.89 7.29
CA TYR A 11 -1.27 10.11 6.84
C TYR A 11 -1.37 10.36 5.33
N CYS A 12 -1.51 9.31 4.49
CA CYS A 12 -1.58 9.49 3.03
C CYS A 12 -3.02 9.58 2.52
N ALA A 13 -3.95 8.83 3.08
CA ALA A 13 -5.33 8.72 2.59
C ALA A 13 -6.05 10.08 2.48
N GLN A 14 -5.76 11.03 3.38
CA GLN A 14 -6.33 12.38 3.35
C GLN A 14 -6.00 13.18 2.07
N TYR A 15 -4.96 12.81 1.34
CA TYR A 15 -4.53 13.48 0.10
C TYR A 15 -5.13 12.85 -1.15
N VAL A 16 -5.70 11.65 -1.03
CA VAL A 16 -6.36 10.94 -2.12
C VAL A 16 -7.79 11.46 -2.25
N LYS A 17 -8.11 12.10 -3.37
CA LYS A 17 -9.43 12.68 -3.65
C LYS A 17 -10.21 11.92 -4.73
N ASP A 18 -9.71 10.75 -5.13
CA ASP A 18 -10.39 9.88 -6.07
C ASP A 18 -11.50 9.11 -5.36
N GLN A 19 -12.75 9.29 -5.81
CA GLN A 19 -13.92 8.69 -5.18
C GLN A 19 -13.85 7.14 -5.19
N ASN A 20 -13.39 6.55 -6.29
CA ASN A 20 -13.29 5.09 -6.39
C ASN A 20 -12.26 4.53 -5.40
N LEU A 21 -11.18 5.27 -5.15
CA LEU A 21 -10.16 4.85 -4.18
C LEU A 21 -10.63 5.06 -2.73
N ILE A 22 -11.45 6.08 -2.47
CA ILE A 22 -12.07 6.28 -1.15
C ILE A 22 -13.07 5.16 -0.85
N GLU A 23 -13.87 4.77 -1.83
CA GLU A 23 -14.79 3.63 -1.72
C GLU A 23 -14.01 2.34 -1.50
N LEU A 24 -12.95 2.10 -2.30
CA LEU A 24 -12.08 0.95 -2.13
C LEU A 24 -11.46 0.88 -0.72
N ALA A 25 -11.04 2.02 -0.15
CA ALA A 25 -10.48 2.06 1.20
C ALA A 25 -11.49 1.65 2.28
N SER A 26 -12.80 1.86 2.03
CA SER A 26 -13.86 1.45 2.94
C SER A 26 -14.25 -0.02 2.79
N GLU A 27 -14.08 -0.60 1.60
CA GLU A 27 -14.49 -1.97 1.27
C GLU A 27 -13.34 -2.98 1.43
N ASP A 28 -12.15 -2.60 0.98
CA ASP A 28 -10.97 -3.48 0.95
C ASP A 28 -9.68 -2.66 1.21
N MET A 29 -9.36 -2.49 2.48
CA MET A 29 -8.18 -1.73 2.91
C MET A 29 -6.85 -2.33 2.40
N PRO A 30 -6.63 -3.66 2.39
CA PRO A 30 -5.44 -4.26 1.82
C PRO A 30 -5.26 -3.93 0.33
N LEU A 31 -6.32 -4.01 -0.46
CA LEU A 31 -6.26 -3.67 -1.89
C LEU A 31 -5.99 -2.18 -2.11
N TYR A 32 -6.60 -1.31 -1.28
CA TYR A 32 -6.31 0.11 -1.29
C TYR A 32 -4.83 0.37 -0.99
N ALA A 33 -4.30 -0.21 0.08
CA ALA A 33 -2.90 -0.05 0.48
C ALA A 33 -1.95 -0.53 -0.63
N ARG A 34 -2.25 -1.66 -1.28
CA ARG A 34 -1.50 -2.18 -2.43
C ARG A 34 -1.45 -1.19 -3.58
N ARG A 35 -2.57 -0.53 -3.91
CA ARG A 35 -2.60 0.51 -4.96
C ARG A 35 -1.82 1.76 -4.58
N MET A 36 -1.85 2.13 -3.30
CA MET A 36 -1.14 3.32 -2.81
C MET A 36 0.36 3.08 -2.59
N TRP A 37 0.76 1.82 -2.43
CA TRP A 37 2.13 1.45 -2.12
C TRP A 37 3.16 2.03 -3.08
N GLY A 38 2.95 1.93 -4.38
CA GLY A 38 3.89 2.44 -5.40
C GLY A 38 4.13 3.95 -5.26
N TYR A 39 3.08 4.72 -4.98
CA TYR A 39 3.19 6.17 -4.74
C TYR A 39 3.90 6.48 -3.43
N PHE A 40 3.61 5.71 -2.39
CA PHE A 40 4.25 5.86 -1.10
C PHE A 40 5.75 5.57 -1.19
N GLN A 41 6.13 4.44 -1.79
CA GLN A 41 7.52 4.06 -1.99
C GLN A 41 8.29 5.13 -2.79
N ALA A 42 7.72 5.61 -3.89
CA ALA A 42 8.31 6.68 -4.69
C ALA A 42 8.41 8.02 -3.92
N GLY A 43 7.62 8.20 -2.87
CA GLY A 43 7.66 9.37 -1.99
C GLY A 43 8.80 9.37 -0.98
N ILE A 44 9.22 8.20 -0.48
CA ILE A 44 10.23 8.10 0.59
C ILE A 44 11.52 8.90 0.29
N PRO A 45 12.10 8.87 -0.92
CA PRO A 45 13.29 9.63 -1.25
C PRO A 45 13.16 11.15 -1.17
N TYR A 46 11.94 11.68 -1.10
CA TYR A 46 11.72 13.13 -0.95
C TYR A 46 11.92 13.61 0.49
N PHE A 47 12.04 12.71 1.47
CA PHE A 47 12.36 13.08 2.84
C PHE A 47 13.88 13.31 2.98
N THR A 48 14.33 14.50 2.62
CA THR A 48 15.75 14.85 2.48
C THR A 48 16.33 15.70 3.60
N ILE A 49 15.52 16.20 4.51
CA ILE A 49 15.94 17.06 5.62
C ILE A 49 15.44 16.50 6.95
N PRO A 50 16.33 16.22 7.92
CA PRO A 50 17.80 16.34 7.83
C PRO A 50 18.43 15.33 6.86
N VAL A 51 19.64 15.58 6.39
CA VAL A 51 20.31 14.79 5.35
C VAL A 51 20.44 13.32 5.72
N GLU A 52 20.59 13.02 6.99
CA GLU A 52 20.71 11.64 7.51
C GLU A 52 19.41 10.85 7.39
N MET A 53 18.29 11.53 7.12
CA MET A 53 16.97 10.89 7.15
C MET A 53 16.78 9.82 6.09
N GLN A 54 17.37 9.99 4.92
CA GLN A 54 17.33 8.96 3.87
C GLN A 54 18.00 7.66 4.33
N ASN A 55 19.20 7.76 4.91
CA ASN A 55 19.90 6.59 5.44
C ASN A 55 19.17 5.99 6.65
N TYR A 56 18.53 6.82 7.46
CA TYR A 56 17.73 6.35 8.58
C TYR A 56 16.50 5.56 8.12
N LEU A 57 15.81 6.02 7.08
CA LEU A 57 14.62 5.36 6.57
C LEU A 57 14.94 4.14 5.69
N LEU A 58 15.89 4.27 4.78
CA LEU A 58 16.16 3.24 3.77
C LEU A 58 17.27 2.28 4.18
N GLY A 59 18.22 2.73 5.01
CA GLY A 59 19.43 1.97 5.34
C GLY A 59 20.42 1.95 4.16
N THR A 60 21.22 0.90 4.12
CA THR A 60 22.17 0.62 3.04
C THR A 60 21.76 -0.64 2.29
N GLU A 61 22.37 -0.90 1.12
CA GLU A 61 22.12 -2.14 0.37
C GLU A 61 22.43 -3.40 1.21
N GLU A 62 23.46 -3.35 2.05
CA GLU A 62 23.86 -4.47 2.92
C GLU A 62 22.96 -4.62 4.15
N ASN A 63 22.43 -3.51 4.67
CA ASN A 63 21.57 -3.46 5.86
C ASN A 63 20.37 -2.54 5.59
N PRO A 64 19.34 -3.02 4.89
CA PRO A 64 18.16 -2.22 4.61
C PRO A 64 17.34 -1.99 5.89
N ASN A 65 16.91 -0.74 6.10
CA ASN A 65 16.02 -0.35 7.19
C ASN A 65 14.54 -0.43 6.78
N ILE A 66 14.28 -1.02 5.64
CA ILE A 66 12.96 -1.14 5.03
C ILE A 66 12.71 -2.60 4.64
N THR A 67 11.58 -3.13 5.05
CA THR A 67 11.06 -4.40 4.55
C THR A 67 9.99 -4.07 3.53
N LEU A 68 10.18 -4.52 2.29
CA LEU A 68 9.21 -4.29 1.22
C LEU A 68 8.01 -5.22 1.38
N PRO A 69 6.79 -4.77 1.02
CA PRO A 69 5.65 -5.65 0.92
C PRO A 69 5.94 -6.76 -0.08
N LYS A 70 5.52 -7.96 0.25
CA LYS A 70 5.57 -9.10 -0.65
C LYS A 70 4.17 -9.56 -0.96
N TYR A 71 3.98 -9.99 -2.19
CA TYR A 71 2.74 -10.61 -2.65
C TYR A 71 3.10 -11.94 -3.27
N ASP A 72 2.43 -12.97 -2.81
CA ASP A 72 2.67 -14.33 -3.28
C ASP A 72 1.34 -15.02 -3.56
N SER A 73 1.34 -15.98 -4.46
CA SER A 73 0.17 -16.74 -4.81
C SER A 73 0.52 -18.22 -4.88
N VAL A 74 -0.32 -19.06 -4.31
CA VAL A 74 -0.14 -20.51 -4.34
C VAL A 74 -1.43 -21.19 -4.81
N ILE A 75 -1.29 -22.21 -5.66
CA ILE A 75 -2.39 -23.05 -6.09
C ILE A 75 -2.27 -24.39 -5.36
N LYS A 76 -3.30 -24.75 -4.61
CA LYS A 76 -3.42 -26.05 -3.95
C LYS A 76 -4.55 -26.84 -4.60
N THR A 77 -4.25 -28.06 -5.00
CA THR A 77 -5.22 -28.98 -5.61
C THR A 77 -5.61 -30.05 -4.58
N VAL A 78 -6.89 -30.25 -4.42
CA VAL A 78 -7.46 -31.31 -3.57
C VAL A 78 -7.21 -32.65 -4.24
N ILE A 79 -6.40 -33.50 -3.61
CA ILE A 79 -5.94 -34.77 -4.17
C ILE A 79 -7.01 -35.87 -4.05
N ALA A 80 -7.81 -35.82 -2.98
CA ALA A 80 -8.91 -36.75 -2.73
C ALA A 80 -10.13 -35.98 -2.22
N GLU A 81 -11.32 -36.54 -2.40
CA GLU A 81 -12.53 -35.94 -1.87
C GLU A 81 -12.43 -35.73 -0.34
N LEU A 82 -12.72 -34.49 0.11
CA LEU A 82 -12.69 -34.14 1.52
C LEU A 82 -14.13 -34.14 2.08
N THR A 83 -14.34 -34.89 3.15
CA THR A 83 -15.62 -34.99 3.87
C THR A 83 -15.51 -34.53 5.32
N GLN A 84 -14.35 -33.99 5.69
CA GLN A 84 -14.05 -33.41 7.00
C GLN A 84 -13.02 -32.31 6.85
N ASP A 85 -12.91 -31.45 7.86
CA ASP A 85 -11.92 -30.38 7.89
C ASP A 85 -10.51 -30.92 7.68
N THR A 86 -9.80 -30.30 6.76
CA THR A 86 -8.46 -30.77 6.37
C THR A 86 -7.49 -29.57 6.41
N VAL A 87 -6.43 -29.76 7.20
CA VAL A 87 -5.34 -28.77 7.28
C VAL A 87 -4.31 -29.06 6.19
N VAL A 88 -3.99 -28.05 5.41
CA VAL A 88 -2.98 -28.08 4.34
C VAL A 88 -1.83 -27.18 4.72
N ASP A 89 -0.64 -27.74 4.82
CA ASP A 89 0.59 -26.98 5.04
C ASP A 89 1.01 -26.27 3.75
N LEU A 90 1.22 -24.96 3.85
CA LEU A 90 1.69 -24.14 2.74
C LEU A 90 3.23 -24.04 2.70
N GLY A 91 3.87 -24.35 3.82
CA GLY A 91 5.30 -24.27 3.99
C GLY A 91 5.76 -23.07 4.82
N PRO A 92 7.02 -23.08 5.27
CA PRO A 92 7.55 -22.07 6.18
C PRO A 92 7.61 -20.66 5.55
N ASP A 93 7.62 -20.58 4.23
CA ASP A 93 7.70 -19.30 3.51
C ASP A 93 6.43 -18.44 3.68
N PHE A 94 5.31 -19.06 4.09
CA PHE A 94 4.04 -18.38 4.30
C PHE A 94 3.76 -18.00 5.75
N ILE A 95 4.64 -18.33 6.66
CA ILE A 95 4.50 -17.92 8.08
C ILE A 95 4.61 -16.39 8.18
N GLY A 96 3.62 -15.78 8.84
CA GLY A 96 3.57 -14.32 9.02
C GLY A 96 3.01 -13.54 7.84
N TYR A 97 2.58 -14.24 6.77
CA TYR A 97 1.80 -13.60 5.72
C TYR A 97 0.35 -13.38 6.18
N GLU A 98 -0.33 -12.45 5.53
CA GLU A 98 -1.77 -12.26 5.68
C GLU A 98 -2.48 -12.78 4.43
N LEU A 99 -3.66 -13.34 4.62
CA LEU A 99 -4.50 -13.79 3.52
C LEU A 99 -5.09 -12.57 2.81
N PHE A 100 -4.79 -12.42 1.52
CA PHE A 100 -5.39 -11.39 0.68
C PHE A 100 -6.74 -11.86 0.13
N CYS A 101 -6.75 -13.02 -0.54
CA CYS A 101 -7.98 -13.68 -0.94
C CYS A 101 -7.76 -15.18 -1.16
N CYS A 102 -8.84 -15.94 -1.07
CA CYS A 102 -8.86 -17.33 -1.48
C CYS A 102 -10.02 -17.56 -2.44
N ARG A 103 -9.72 -18.19 -3.57
CA ARG A 103 -10.67 -18.42 -4.67
C ARG A 103 -10.58 -19.85 -5.14
N VAL A 104 -11.72 -20.43 -5.55
CA VAL A 104 -11.72 -21.67 -6.31
C VAL A 104 -11.48 -21.32 -7.78
N ARG A 105 -10.44 -21.90 -8.33
CA ARG A 105 -10.09 -21.79 -9.75
C ARG A 105 -10.85 -22.86 -10.53
N ASN A 106 -11.72 -22.43 -11.43
CA ASN A 106 -12.52 -23.28 -12.29
C ASN A 106 -12.09 -23.12 -13.74
N THR A 107 -12.39 -24.12 -14.56
CA THR A 107 -12.19 -24.08 -16.01
C THR A 107 -13.50 -24.42 -16.69
N ASP A 108 -13.94 -23.60 -17.64
CA ASP A 108 -15.14 -23.87 -18.43
C ASP A 108 -14.86 -24.91 -19.54
N ASP A 109 -15.90 -25.32 -20.25
CA ASP A 109 -15.82 -26.31 -21.34
C ASP A 109 -14.95 -25.81 -22.51
N PHE A 110 -14.67 -24.52 -22.59
CA PHE A 110 -13.82 -23.90 -23.61
C PHE A 110 -12.38 -23.70 -23.16
N GLY A 111 -12.05 -24.11 -21.92
CA GLY A 111 -10.70 -23.93 -21.34
C GLY A 111 -10.44 -22.55 -20.73
N ASN A 112 -11.47 -21.68 -20.62
CA ASN A 112 -11.28 -20.39 -19.96
C ASN A 112 -11.31 -20.57 -18.44
N ILE A 113 -10.40 -19.85 -17.76
CA ILE A 113 -10.30 -19.87 -16.30
C ILE A 113 -11.25 -18.80 -15.74
N TYR A 114 -12.06 -19.21 -14.76
CA TYR A 114 -12.87 -18.31 -13.97
C TYR A 114 -12.77 -18.65 -12.48
N TYR A 115 -13.09 -17.70 -11.63
CA TYR A 115 -12.92 -17.82 -10.19
C TYR A 115 -14.25 -17.69 -9.46
N THR A 116 -14.41 -18.51 -8.42
CA THR A 116 -15.51 -18.39 -7.47
C THR A 116 -14.96 -18.21 -6.05
N ALA A 117 -15.72 -17.56 -5.19
CA ALA A 117 -15.29 -17.38 -3.78
C ALA A 117 -15.09 -18.73 -3.08
N ALA A 118 -14.16 -18.79 -2.17
CA ALA A 118 -13.88 -19.97 -1.32
C ALA A 118 -14.18 -19.66 0.16
N PRO A 119 -15.44 -19.55 0.56
CA PRO A 119 -15.81 -19.18 1.93
C PRO A 119 -15.50 -20.27 2.96
N ASN A 120 -15.16 -21.47 2.51
CA ASN A 120 -14.85 -22.63 3.32
C ASN A 120 -13.34 -22.78 3.62
N VAL A 121 -12.57 -21.71 3.51
CA VAL A 121 -11.13 -21.74 3.79
C VAL A 121 -10.79 -20.75 4.89
N GLU A 122 -10.07 -21.19 5.89
CA GLU A 122 -9.51 -20.40 6.97
C GLU A 122 -7.98 -20.48 6.93
N TYR A 123 -7.30 -19.37 7.17
CA TYR A 123 -5.83 -19.30 7.17
C TYR A 123 -5.28 -18.99 8.55
N ASP A 124 -4.31 -19.78 8.98
CA ASP A 124 -3.51 -19.55 10.19
C ASP A 124 -2.14 -18.98 9.80
N SER A 125 -1.97 -17.67 9.98
CA SER A 125 -0.72 -16.97 9.66
C SER A 125 0.44 -17.36 10.56
N ALA A 126 0.17 -17.83 11.79
CA ALA A 126 1.22 -18.21 12.72
C ALA A 126 1.80 -19.60 12.37
N ALA A 127 0.97 -20.48 11.82
CA ALA A 127 1.37 -21.82 11.39
C ALA A 127 1.75 -21.88 9.90
N GLY A 128 1.33 -20.91 9.07
CA GLY A 128 1.48 -20.98 7.62
C GLY A 128 0.64 -22.09 6.99
N THR A 129 -0.56 -22.33 7.54
CA THR A 129 -1.46 -23.41 7.11
C THR A 129 -2.81 -22.87 6.71
N ILE A 130 -3.51 -23.59 5.83
CA ILE A 130 -4.92 -23.36 5.56
C ILE A 130 -5.75 -24.55 6.04
N THR A 131 -6.92 -24.26 6.60
CA THR A 131 -7.94 -25.25 6.91
C THR A 131 -9.03 -25.16 5.86
N ILE A 132 -9.26 -26.24 5.12
CA ILE A 132 -10.39 -26.37 4.21
C ILE A 132 -11.50 -27.05 4.97
N HIS A 133 -12.59 -26.33 5.21
CA HIS A 133 -13.78 -26.86 5.90
C HIS A 133 -14.62 -27.68 4.93
N ALA A 134 -14.82 -28.94 5.26
CA ALA A 134 -15.65 -29.89 4.52
C ALA A 134 -16.46 -30.75 5.47
N THR A 135 -17.65 -31.14 5.04
CA THR A 135 -18.49 -32.10 5.80
C THR A 135 -19.02 -33.16 4.85
N ALA A 136 -19.56 -34.23 5.43
CA ALA A 136 -20.20 -35.29 4.63
C ALA A 136 -21.40 -34.75 3.80
N GLU A 137 -22.04 -33.66 4.26
CA GLU A 137 -23.18 -33.05 3.60
C GLU A 137 -22.74 -32.01 2.55
N ALA A 138 -21.55 -31.42 2.72
CA ALA A 138 -20.92 -30.48 1.82
C ALA A 138 -19.46 -30.87 1.57
N PRO A 139 -19.22 -31.95 0.81
CA PRO A 139 -17.87 -32.41 0.52
C PRO A 139 -17.16 -31.49 -0.49
N VAL A 140 -15.84 -31.47 -0.40
CA VAL A 140 -15.00 -30.81 -1.41
C VAL A 140 -14.48 -31.85 -2.38
N SER A 141 -14.83 -31.70 -3.64
CA SER A 141 -14.51 -32.70 -4.68
C SER A 141 -13.01 -32.81 -4.95
N GLN A 142 -12.56 -34.01 -5.26
CA GLN A 142 -11.22 -34.22 -5.79
C GLN A 142 -10.99 -33.35 -7.06
N GLY A 143 -9.80 -32.79 -7.20
CA GLY A 143 -9.45 -31.93 -8.33
C GLY A 143 -9.79 -30.45 -8.14
N THR A 144 -10.56 -30.09 -7.09
CA THR A 144 -10.80 -28.67 -6.75
C THR A 144 -9.47 -27.96 -6.57
N GLN A 145 -9.31 -26.82 -7.24
CA GLN A 145 -8.10 -26.00 -7.13
C GLN A 145 -8.42 -24.72 -6.35
N TYR A 146 -7.69 -24.50 -5.27
CA TYR A 146 -7.71 -23.27 -4.52
C TYR A 146 -6.53 -22.41 -4.94
N GLU A 147 -6.81 -21.20 -5.42
CA GLU A 147 -5.80 -20.16 -5.62
C GLU A 147 -5.87 -19.22 -4.45
N ILE A 148 -4.75 -19.09 -3.75
CA ILE A 148 -4.65 -18.40 -2.47
C ILE A 148 -3.60 -17.32 -2.63
N ASP A 149 -4.03 -16.06 -2.51
CA ASP A 149 -3.17 -14.90 -2.61
C ASP A 149 -2.84 -14.40 -1.20
N PHE A 150 -1.56 -14.18 -0.97
CA PHE A 150 -1.01 -13.72 0.31
C PHE A 150 -0.29 -12.40 0.15
N TYR A 151 -0.18 -11.66 1.23
CA TYR A 151 0.67 -10.49 1.29
C TYR A 151 1.34 -10.37 2.66
N THR A 152 2.47 -9.65 2.68
CA THR A 152 3.03 -9.10 3.90
C THR A 152 3.08 -7.59 3.77
N ASP A 153 2.70 -6.89 4.84
CA ASP A 153 2.92 -5.47 4.92
C ASP A 153 4.42 -5.17 4.95
N GLY A 154 4.80 -4.15 4.18
CA GLY A 154 6.11 -3.57 4.35
C GLY A 154 6.19 -2.73 5.62
N SER A 155 7.40 -2.50 6.11
CA SER A 155 7.61 -1.69 7.30
C SER A 155 8.98 -1.03 7.31
N PHE A 156 9.09 0.05 8.08
CA PHE A 156 10.39 0.53 8.53
C PHE A 156 10.86 -0.26 9.75
N SER A 157 12.16 -0.61 9.81
CA SER A 157 12.77 -1.29 10.96
C SER A 157 12.71 -0.45 12.22
N HIS A 158 12.69 0.87 12.06
CA HIS A 158 12.59 1.84 13.14
C HIS A 158 11.14 2.19 13.50
N THR A 159 10.92 2.59 14.73
CA THR A 159 9.66 3.22 15.14
C THR A 159 9.75 4.70 14.80
N LEU A 160 8.90 5.13 13.85
CA LEU A 160 8.80 6.52 13.44
C LEU A 160 7.88 7.29 14.40
N ASP A 161 8.24 8.54 14.65
CA ASP A 161 7.37 9.45 15.38
C ASP A 161 6.26 10.06 14.46
N ALA A 162 5.29 10.74 15.07
CA ALA A 162 4.18 11.32 14.35
C ALA A 162 4.60 12.41 13.35
N GLU A 163 5.68 13.16 13.66
CA GLU A 163 6.21 14.20 12.77
C GLU A 163 6.83 13.55 11.52
N GLN A 164 7.60 12.48 11.70
CA GLN A 164 8.19 11.70 10.59
C GLN A 164 7.12 11.09 9.70
N MET A 165 6.09 10.46 10.28
CA MET A 165 4.99 9.87 9.53
C MET A 165 4.18 10.93 8.76
N LYS A 166 3.98 12.11 9.37
CA LYS A 166 3.33 13.25 8.70
C LYS A 166 4.13 13.74 7.50
N ILE A 167 5.46 13.86 7.62
CA ILE A 167 6.34 14.27 6.51
C ILE A 167 6.29 13.23 5.39
N LEU A 168 6.28 11.93 5.70
CA LEU A 168 6.10 10.88 4.70
C LEU A 168 4.75 10.99 3.98
N GLY A 169 3.69 11.41 4.67
CA GLY A 169 2.40 11.74 4.05
C GLY A 169 2.51 12.89 3.03
N TYR A 170 3.26 13.95 3.33
CA TYR A 170 3.54 15.01 2.35
C TYR A 170 4.42 14.54 1.19
N CYS A 171 5.40 13.67 1.44
CA CYS A 171 6.21 13.06 0.38
C CYS A 171 5.32 12.25 -0.58
N PHE A 172 4.41 11.43 -0.05
CA PHE A 172 3.40 10.75 -0.83
C PHE A 172 2.54 11.73 -1.65
N GLN A 173 2.06 12.81 -1.03
CA GLN A 173 1.23 13.82 -1.70
C GLN A 173 1.92 14.44 -2.91
N VAL A 174 3.23 14.72 -2.83
CA VAL A 174 4.02 15.24 -3.96
C VAL A 174 3.99 14.27 -5.13
N VAL A 175 4.22 12.98 -4.88
CA VAL A 175 4.22 11.94 -5.93
C VAL A 175 2.82 11.74 -6.49
N TRP A 176 1.83 11.60 -5.61
CA TRP A 176 0.42 11.45 -5.99
C TRP A 176 -0.05 12.60 -6.90
N GLN A 177 0.19 13.84 -6.48
CA GLN A 177 -0.22 15.02 -7.26
C GLN A 177 0.52 15.11 -8.59
N THR A 178 1.80 14.71 -8.64
CA THR A 178 2.59 14.70 -9.88
C THR A 178 2.02 13.70 -10.88
N ASN A 179 1.72 12.48 -10.44
CA ASN A 179 1.19 11.43 -11.31
C ASN A 179 -0.25 11.72 -11.72
N PHE A 180 -1.08 12.19 -10.82
CA PHE A 180 -2.45 12.59 -11.13
C PHE A 180 -2.49 13.69 -12.20
N ASN A 181 -1.61 14.68 -12.13
CA ASN A 181 -1.51 15.72 -13.13
C ASN A 181 -1.07 15.18 -14.50
N ASN A 182 -0.11 14.25 -14.52
CA ASN A 182 0.38 13.62 -15.75
C ASN A 182 -0.72 12.76 -16.42
N ASP A 183 -1.42 11.95 -15.66
CA ASP A 183 -2.52 11.09 -16.15
C ASP A 183 -3.68 11.94 -16.69
N TYR A 184 -4.01 13.02 -16.02
CA TYR A 184 -5.04 13.94 -16.49
C TYR A 184 -4.68 14.60 -17.83
N ILE A 185 -3.42 15.01 -18.01
CA ILE A 185 -2.94 15.64 -19.25
C ILE A 185 -3.00 14.65 -20.42
N SER A 186 -2.71 13.36 -20.17
CA SER A 186 -2.70 12.33 -21.20
C SER A 186 -4.10 11.81 -21.56
N ASN A 187 -5.05 11.83 -20.61
CA ASN A 187 -6.36 11.20 -20.75
C ASN A 187 -7.52 12.15 -21.06
N VAL A 188 -7.29 13.47 -21.15
CA VAL A 188 -8.38 14.38 -21.54
C VAL A 188 -8.70 14.19 -23.03
N PRO A 189 -9.88 13.66 -23.39
CA PRO A 189 -10.26 13.54 -24.78
C PRO A 189 -10.25 14.94 -25.44
N MET A 190 -9.72 15.03 -26.64
CA MET A 190 -9.82 16.23 -27.47
C MET A 190 -11.28 16.41 -27.90
N ILE A 191 -12.08 17.05 -27.06
CA ILE A 191 -13.37 17.57 -27.49
C ILE A 191 -13.06 18.80 -28.34
N GLU A 192 -13.33 18.69 -29.63
CA GLU A 192 -12.99 19.66 -30.67
C GLU A 192 -13.90 20.88 -30.63
N ASP A 193 -13.66 21.77 -29.68
CA ASP A 193 -14.05 23.18 -29.85
C ASP A 193 -12.79 24.03 -29.59
N ARG A 194 -12.13 24.36 -30.73
CA ARG A 194 -10.71 24.78 -30.78
C ARG A 194 -10.34 26.00 -29.96
N SER A 195 -11.25 26.90 -29.65
CA SER A 195 -10.90 28.18 -28.98
C SER A 195 -11.09 28.13 -27.46
N PHE A 196 -12.13 27.44 -26.99
CA PHE A 196 -12.45 27.39 -25.55
C PHE A 196 -11.62 26.33 -24.80
N THR A 197 -11.29 25.23 -25.46
CA THR A 197 -10.59 24.07 -24.89
C THR A 197 -9.12 24.36 -24.59
N VAL A 198 -8.42 25.11 -25.44
CA VAL A 198 -6.99 25.42 -25.28
C VAL A 198 -6.77 26.34 -24.09
N GLN A 199 -7.60 27.34 -23.90
CA GLN A 199 -7.49 28.28 -22.79
C GLN A 199 -7.79 27.66 -21.44
N ASN A 200 -8.77 26.76 -21.39
CA ASN A 200 -9.09 26.00 -20.17
C ASN A 200 -7.99 24.97 -19.80
N LYS A 201 -7.36 24.30 -20.78
CA LYS A 201 -6.23 23.41 -20.53
C LYS A 201 -5.03 24.16 -19.96
N ALA A 202 -4.66 25.29 -20.55
CA ALA A 202 -3.53 26.11 -20.07
C ALA A 202 -3.78 26.62 -18.65
N ASN A 203 -4.96 27.12 -18.36
CA ASN A 203 -5.32 27.61 -17.03
C ASN A 203 -5.31 26.47 -15.99
N LYS A 204 -5.80 25.29 -16.34
CA LYS A 204 -5.77 24.12 -15.44
C LYS A 204 -4.34 23.65 -15.21
N MET A 205 -3.51 23.50 -16.25
CA MET A 205 -2.10 23.16 -16.11
C MET A 205 -1.35 24.14 -15.21
N ASN A 206 -1.61 25.46 -15.37
CA ASN A 206 -1.01 26.47 -14.51
C ASN A 206 -1.48 26.33 -13.05
N ALA A 207 -2.76 26.08 -12.81
CA ALA A 207 -3.31 25.86 -11.48
C ALA A 207 -2.73 24.60 -10.83
N ASP A 208 -2.64 23.49 -11.56
CA ASP A 208 -2.07 22.23 -11.08
C ASP A 208 -0.56 22.35 -10.79
N THR A 209 0.17 23.07 -11.65
CA THR A 209 1.59 23.38 -11.44
C THR A 209 1.79 24.27 -10.20
N ALA A 210 0.93 25.28 -10.01
CA ALA A 210 0.98 26.16 -8.84
C ALA A 210 0.70 25.33 -7.55
N ARG A 211 -0.30 24.47 -7.59
CA ARG A 211 -0.63 23.58 -6.49
C ARG A 211 0.50 22.62 -6.13
N LEU A 212 1.13 21.99 -7.14
CA LEU A 212 2.29 21.12 -6.91
C LEU A 212 3.45 21.86 -6.26
N ARG A 213 3.69 23.12 -6.70
CA ARG A 213 4.72 23.98 -6.09
C ARG A 213 4.39 24.28 -4.62
N GLU A 214 3.13 24.57 -4.33
CA GLU A 214 2.68 24.81 -2.95
C GLU A 214 2.90 23.57 -2.07
N VAL A 215 2.51 22.39 -2.53
CA VAL A 215 2.73 21.13 -1.80
C VAL A 215 4.21 20.86 -1.54
N ARG A 216 5.08 21.13 -2.52
CA ARG A 216 6.53 21.01 -2.35
C ARG A 216 7.09 22.01 -1.33
N ASN A 217 6.59 23.23 -1.33
CA ASN A 217 6.99 24.23 -0.34
C ASN A 217 6.54 23.81 1.07
N GLN A 218 5.30 23.32 1.22
CA GLN A 218 4.80 22.78 2.49
C GLN A 218 5.64 21.62 3.00
N LEU A 219 6.00 20.67 2.14
CA LEU A 219 6.89 19.56 2.48
C LEU A 219 8.25 20.09 2.98
N TYR A 220 8.84 21.05 2.27
CA TYR A 220 10.12 21.63 2.65
C TYR A 220 10.07 22.35 4.00
N ASP A 221 9.02 23.12 4.25
CA ASP A 221 8.82 23.84 5.51
C ASP A 221 8.62 22.87 6.69
N GLU A 222 7.87 21.80 6.50
CA GLU A 222 7.67 20.77 7.54
C GLU A 222 8.98 20.02 7.83
N MET A 223 9.76 19.67 6.81
CA MET A 223 11.08 19.05 7.02
C MET A 223 12.04 19.96 7.77
N ARG A 224 12.08 21.26 7.43
CA ARG A 224 12.91 22.24 8.16
C ARG A 224 12.46 22.41 9.60
N ARG A 225 11.16 22.46 9.84
CA ARG A 225 10.61 22.55 11.20
C ARG A 225 11.02 21.31 12.02
N TYR A 226 10.94 20.14 11.42
CA TYR A 226 11.37 18.89 12.04
C TYR A 226 12.87 18.91 12.39
N GLU A 227 13.75 19.35 11.46
CA GLU A 227 15.18 19.50 11.71
C GLU A 227 15.46 20.46 12.87
N GLN A 228 14.77 21.61 12.91
CA GLN A 228 14.90 22.56 14.02
C GLN A 228 14.46 21.93 15.35
N ASN A 229 13.34 21.21 15.37
CA ASN A 229 12.86 20.51 16.55
C ASN A 229 13.87 19.46 17.06
N LEU A 230 14.49 18.72 16.16
CA LEU A 230 15.56 17.78 16.49
C LEU A 230 16.78 18.48 17.10
N PHE A 231 17.18 19.60 16.50
CA PHE A 231 18.27 20.42 17.03
C PHE A 231 17.98 20.92 18.45
N TYR A 232 16.77 21.44 18.66
CA TYR A 232 16.36 21.90 20.00
C TYR A 232 16.32 20.76 21.02
N LYS A 233 15.73 19.62 20.69
CA LYS A 233 15.70 18.44 21.57
C LYS A 233 17.11 17.96 21.93
N LYS A 234 18.05 18.03 20.98
CA LYS A 234 19.44 17.61 21.16
C LYS A 234 20.24 18.60 22.00
N THR A 235 19.98 19.89 21.83
CA THR A 235 20.71 20.97 22.51
C THR A 235 20.16 21.23 23.91
N PHE A 236 18.85 21.05 24.12
CA PHE A 236 18.17 21.33 25.39
C PHE A 236 17.34 20.10 25.84
N PRO A 237 18.00 18.99 26.24
CA PRO A 237 17.31 17.73 26.56
C PRO A 237 16.36 17.84 27.78
N GLN A 238 16.52 18.87 28.62
CA GLN A 238 15.66 19.10 29.79
C GLN A 238 14.55 20.15 29.57
N GLY A 239 14.38 20.60 28.32
CA GLY A 239 13.47 21.71 28.00
C GLY A 239 14.08 23.08 28.35
N LEU A 240 13.61 24.13 27.65
CA LEU A 240 13.87 25.51 28.04
C LEU A 240 12.96 25.81 29.25
N ASN A 241 13.50 25.80 30.46
CA ASN A 241 12.88 26.47 31.59
C ASN A 241 12.95 27.98 31.32
N ILE A 242 11.97 28.51 30.60
CA ILE A 242 11.75 29.95 30.53
C ILE A 242 11.08 30.32 31.84
N LEU A 243 11.88 30.87 32.76
CA LEU A 243 11.39 31.58 33.94
C LEU A 243 10.70 32.87 33.52
#